data_69ef67a8f2567cf4b92a14442c953168
#
_entry.id   69ef67a8f2567cf4b92a14442c953168
#
_cell.length_a   1.000
_cell.length_b   1.000
_cell.length_c   1.000
_cell.angle_alpha   90.00
_cell.angle_beta   90.00
_cell.angle_gamma   90.00
#
_symmetry.space_group_name_H-M   'P 1'
#
loop_
_entity.id
_entity.type
_entity.pdbx_description
1 polymer ?
#
loop_
_entity_poly.entity_id
_entity_poly.type
_entity_poly.pdbx_seq_one_letter_code
_entity_poly.pdbx_strand_id
1 'polypeptide(L)'
;MPSALALQAGGDLARETYWQIGPVQKVLFYFLATLTILVAAIGVYRRFARYTRGTADWFDRLDDLPARIASAAKIVATNETQFNRDLVGGLMHAFIMWGFLTLLIATTILFVDIDFYQVATGESFWVGDFYLSYQLVTDALGLLFVVGLAVALWRRYVRRSDRLWGKHTDWDDAFLVWSLFLLGLGGFLLEGLRILGQGPESVSFVGTAVALALAGMGLDGRSAAAVYPLAWWSHALLAFLFIAATPYAKPFHMISSFANVVTRDDQAGVRLPGVPSDLDATNAESIDDFSWRELLDQDACTKCGRCSAVCPAKASGRPLDPRDVILDLKAYRQAVEAGGETKPIIADGGGVIDTETMESCMACMACMDACPVEIEHLKSFTRLNRQQVDQGDVRPEIQDVFQNVMQKGNTFGDPPSDRGDWTDELAFEVADVREESVEYLWYVGDYPSYDDRNKQVARSLARIFEHADVSVGILYEDEVYDGNDVRRIGEEFLFVEQAGTLVDSFQQCDYETIVCTDPHSYNTFKNEYPEVDFEAFAEDPMMEFAVEGYWNRDGDVEVYHWTQAVEELVGVDALGLGGDELDYTVTYHDPCHLGR
;
A
#
# COMPACT_ATOMS: atom_id res chain seq x y z
N MET A 1 54.11 -26.67 14.52
CA MET A 1 52.80 -26.26 14.04
C MET A 1 52.92 -26.02 12.55
N PRO A 2 52.45 -26.89 11.67
CA PRO A 2 52.44 -26.61 10.25
C PRO A 2 51.20 -25.81 9.91
N SER A 3 51.40 -24.70 9.25
CA SER A 3 50.41 -23.89 8.57
C SER A 3 49.74 -24.75 7.50
N ALA A 4 48.60 -25.32 7.83
CA ALA A 4 47.76 -25.96 6.83
C ALA A 4 46.88 -24.88 6.15
N LEU A 5 47.52 -23.98 5.41
CA LEU A 5 46.94 -23.57 4.16
C LEU A 5 46.91 -24.84 3.31
N ALA A 6 45.73 -25.36 3.03
CA ALA A 6 45.57 -26.43 2.06
C ALA A 6 45.97 -25.90 0.68
N LEU A 7 47.27 -25.80 0.45
CA LEU A 7 47.89 -25.77 -0.87
C LEU A 7 47.72 -27.16 -1.44
N GLN A 8 46.60 -27.45 -2.09
CA GLN A 8 46.59 -28.52 -3.07
C GLN A 8 47.49 -28.08 -4.21
N ALA A 9 48.50 -28.86 -4.46
CA ALA A 9 49.47 -28.62 -5.52
C ALA A 9 48.73 -28.47 -6.85
N GLY A 10 48.73 -27.25 -7.38
CA GLY A 10 48.17 -26.93 -8.69
C GLY A 10 46.67 -26.56 -8.71
N GLY A 11 46.01 -26.34 -7.59
CA GLY A 11 44.57 -26.03 -7.51
C GLY A 11 44.31 -24.63 -6.99
N ASP A 12 43.34 -23.96 -7.57
CA ASP A 12 42.77 -22.71 -7.10
C ASP A 12 42.18 -22.86 -5.69
N LEU A 13 42.18 -21.76 -4.93
CA LEU A 13 41.58 -21.69 -3.59
C LEU A 13 40.09 -22.07 -3.67
N ALA A 14 39.68 -23.11 -2.95
CA ALA A 14 38.30 -23.58 -2.86
C ALA A 14 38.06 -24.25 -1.50
N ARG A 15 36.78 -24.38 -1.10
CA ARG A 15 36.40 -25.18 0.06
C ARG A 15 35.82 -26.54 -0.35
N GLU A 16 35.91 -27.53 0.52
CA GLU A 16 35.18 -28.78 0.36
C GLU A 16 33.68 -28.54 0.59
N THR A 17 32.89 -28.87 -0.41
CA THR A 17 31.43 -28.92 -0.30
C THR A 17 31.00 -30.24 0.29
N TYR A 18 29.94 -30.26 1.12
CA TYR A 18 29.46 -31.46 1.80
C TYR A 18 30.48 -32.10 2.77
N TRP A 19 31.34 -31.27 3.44
CA TRP A 19 32.26 -31.76 4.44
C TRP A 19 31.53 -32.61 5.49
N GLN A 20 32.03 -33.80 5.79
CA GLN A 20 31.46 -34.80 6.72
C GLN A 20 30.04 -35.33 6.30
N ILE A 21 29.56 -35.07 5.08
CA ILE A 21 28.26 -35.54 4.57
C ILE A 21 28.49 -36.67 3.56
N GLY A 22 28.08 -37.88 3.94
CA GLY A 22 28.29 -39.08 3.12
C GLY A 22 27.32 -39.18 1.92
N PRO A 23 27.61 -40.10 0.98
CA PRO A 23 26.78 -40.26 -0.25
C PRO A 23 25.31 -40.55 0.02
N VAL A 24 24.99 -41.39 1.00
CA VAL A 24 23.58 -41.70 1.35
C VAL A 24 22.85 -40.45 1.87
N GLN A 25 23.55 -39.65 2.67
CA GLN A 25 23.00 -38.40 3.20
C GLN A 25 22.75 -37.38 2.07
N LYS A 26 23.62 -37.32 1.05
CA LYS A 26 23.40 -36.47 -0.16
C LYS A 26 22.17 -36.91 -0.92
N VAL A 27 21.98 -38.19 -1.17
CA VAL A 27 20.78 -38.70 -1.86
C VAL A 27 19.50 -38.33 -1.08
N LEU A 28 19.52 -38.52 0.24
CA LEU A 28 18.40 -38.13 1.09
C LEU A 28 18.12 -36.62 1.04
N PHE A 29 19.18 -35.81 1.05
CA PHE A 29 19.06 -34.34 0.92
C PHE A 29 18.38 -33.94 -0.37
N TYR A 30 18.81 -34.43 -1.52
CA TYR A 30 18.20 -34.11 -2.82
C TYR A 30 16.76 -34.59 -2.93
N PHE A 31 16.46 -35.77 -2.38
CA PHE A 31 15.07 -36.25 -2.31
C PHE A 31 14.18 -35.29 -1.52
N LEU A 32 14.59 -34.89 -0.32
CA LEU A 32 13.86 -33.96 0.52
C LEU A 32 13.77 -32.55 -0.12
N ALA A 33 14.84 -32.08 -0.75
CA ALA A 33 14.85 -30.80 -1.47
C ALA A 33 13.82 -30.81 -2.60
N THR A 34 13.78 -31.87 -3.40
CA THR A 34 12.80 -32.01 -4.49
C THR A 34 11.38 -32.01 -3.95
N LEU A 35 11.09 -32.77 -2.90
CA LEU A 35 9.79 -32.80 -2.25
C LEU A 35 9.38 -31.41 -1.72
N THR A 36 10.33 -30.72 -1.09
CA THR A 36 10.14 -29.36 -0.56
C THR A 36 9.77 -28.37 -1.67
N ILE A 37 10.51 -28.40 -2.79
CA ILE A 37 10.25 -27.53 -3.94
C ILE A 37 8.87 -27.84 -4.54
N LEU A 38 8.50 -29.11 -4.67
CA LEU A 38 7.17 -29.50 -5.17
C LEU A 38 6.05 -28.98 -4.25
N VAL A 39 6.18 -29.13 -2.95
CA VAL A 39 5.19 -28.63 -1.98
C VAL A 39 5.08 -27.10 -2.08
N ALA A 40 6.19 -26.39 -2.15
CA ALA A 40 6.20 -24.95 -2.30
C ALA A 40 5.58 -24.50 -3.64
N ALA A 41 5.95 -25.15 -4.75
CA ALA A 41 5.41 -24.83 -6.08
C ALA A 41 3.89 -25.05 -6.16
N ILE A 42 3.39 -26.17 -5.63
CA ILE A 42 1.95 -26.45 -5.56
C ILE A 42 1.25 -25.38 -4.70
N GLY A 43 1.84 -25.00 -3.57
CA GLY A 43 1.29 -23.97 -2.70
C GLY A 43 1.21 -22.61 -3.38
N VAL A 44 2.28 -22.17 -4.05
CA VAL A 44 2.33 -20.93 -4.83
C VAL A 44 1.29 -20.96 -5.95
N TYR A 45 1.24 -22.05 -6.74
CA TYR A 45 0.24 -22.21 -7.79
C TYR A 45 -1.20 -22.07 -7.25
N ARG A 46 -1.52 -22.76 -6.14
CA ARG A 46 -2.83 -22.68 -5.50
C ARG A 46 -3.17 -21.27 -5.01
N ARG A 47 -2.17 -20.51 -4.54
CA ARG A 47 -2.35 -19.11 -4.13
C ARG A 47 -2.72 -18.24 -5.33
N PHE A 48 -1.96 -18.30 -6.41
CA PHE A 48 -2.24 -17.51 -7.61
C PHE A 48 -3.56 -17.94 -8.30
N ALA A 49 -3.86 -19.23 -8.32
CA ALA A 49 -5.14 -19.74 -8.86
C ALA A 49 -6.37 -19.22 -8.08
N ARG A 50 -6.22 -18.77 -6.83
CA ARG A 50 -7.33 -18.16 -6.07
C ARG A 50 -7.69 -16.78 -6.59
N TYR A 51 -6.71 -16.01 -7.04
CA TYR A 51 -6.96 -14.66 -7.55
C TYR A 51 -7.80 -14.70 -8.84
N THR A 52 -7.77 -15.80 -9.62
CA THR A 52 -8.62 -15.95 -10.80
C THR A 52 -10.11 -16.18 -10.48
N ARG A 53 -10.48 -16.30 -9.21
CA ARG A 53 -11.87 -16.32 -8.75
C ARG A 53 -12.46 -14.93 -8.61
N GLY A 54 -11.62 -13.94 -8.37
CA GLY A 54 -12.04 -12.55 -8.26
C GLY A 54 -12.50 -11.97 -9.60
N THR A 55 -13.31 -10.93 -9.52
CA THR A 55 -13.77 -10.17 -10.69
C THR A 55 -12.61 -9.47 -11.39
N ALA A 56 -12.86 -8.96 -12.60
CA ALA A 56 -11.93 -8.06 -13.27
C ALA A 56 -11.68 -6.80 -12.43
N ASP A 57 -10.53 -6.21 -12.62
CA ASP A 57 -10.24 -4.92 -12.01
C ASP A 57 -10.82 -3.78 -12.84
N TRP A 58 -11.10 -2.64 -12.22
CA TRP A 58 -11.59 -1.44 -12.89
C TRP A 58 -10.53 -0.79 -13.78
N PHE A 59 -9.25 -1.04 -13.51
CA PHE A 59 -8.11 -0.51 -14.26
C PHE A 59 -7.31 -1.64 -14.90
N ASP A 60 -6.74 -1.38 -16.08
CA ASP A 60 -5.74 -2.28 -16.65
C ASP A 60 -4.45 -2.23 -15.81
N ARG A 61 -4.17 -3.35 -15.14
CA ARG A 61 -3.03 -3.50 -14.23
C ARG A 61 -1.81 -4.15 -14.89
N LEU A 62 -1.95 -4.56 -16.14
CA LEU A 62 -0.93 -5.31 -16.87
C LEU A 62 -0.44 -4.57 -18.12
N ASP A 63 -0.97 -3.37 -18.36
CA ASP A 63 -0.45 -2.44 -19.36
C ASP A 63 1.02 -2.10 -19.04
N ASP A 64 1.84 -1.92 -20.05
CA ASP A 64 3.28 -1.64 -19.93
C ASP A 64 4.00 -2.44 -18.83
N LEU A 65 3.74 -3.75 -18.77
CA LEU A 65 4.29 -4.66 -17.77
C LEU A 65 5.82 -4.53 -17.58
N PRO A 66 6.64 -4.32 -18.63
CA PRO A 66 8.08 -4.09 -18.44
C PRO A 66 8.40 -2.86 -17.59
N ALA A 67 7.73 -1.72 -17.80
CA ALA A 67 7.94 -0.51 -17.00
C ALA A 67 7.46 -0.71 -15.56
N ARG A 68 6.30 -1.36 -15.37
CA ARG A 68 5.77 -1.71 -14.05
C ARG A 68 6.74 -2.60 -13.26
N ILE A 69 7.29 -3.64 -13.88
CA ILE A 69 8.29 -4.51 -13.26
C ILE A 69 9.55 -3.72 -12.91
N ALA A 70 10.05 -2.86 -13.81
CA ALA A 70 11.23 -2.05 -13.55
C ALA A 70 11.02 -1.07 -12.40
N SER A 71 9.86 -0.42 -12.34
CA SER A 71 9.46 0.47 -11.24
C SER A 71 9.36 -0.29 -9.91
N ALA A 72 8.68 -1.42 -9.88
CA ALA A 72 8.57 -2.27 -8.70
C ALA A 72 9.94 -2.78 -8.23
N ALA A 73 10.80 -3.20 -9.16
CA ALA A 73 12.17 -3.63 -8.85
C ALA A 73 12.99 -2.49 -8.23
N LYS A 74 12.83 -1.26 -8.72
CA LYS A 74 13.46 -0.07 -8.13
C LYS A 74 12.96 0.17 -6.69
N ILE A 75 11.65 0.23 -6.46
CA ILE A 75 11.05 0.45 -5.15
C ILE A 75 11.52 -0.61 -4.14
N VAL A 76 11.48 -1.88 -4.53
CA VAL A 76 11.92 -2.99 -3.69
C VAL A 76 13.42 -2.93 -3.43
N ALA A 77 14.24 -2.69 -4.45
CA ALA A 77 15.70 -2.63 -4.31
C ALA A 77 16.16 -1.47 -3.41
N THR A 78 15.53 -0.31 -3.54
CA THR A 78 15.84 0.86 -2.70
C THR A 78 15.23 0.78 -1.30
N ASN A 79 14.24 -0.08 -1.09
CA ASN A 79 13.37 -0.09 0.10
C ASN A 79 12.68 1.27 0.35
N GLU A 80 12.40 2.04 -0.68
CA GLU A 80 11.90 3.40 -0.62
C GLU A 80 10.68 3.51 0.31
N THR A 81 9.66 2.71 0.07
CA THR A 81 8.43 2.67 0.88
C THR A 81 8.66 2.19 2.32
N GLN A 82 9.72 1.39 2.56
CA GLN A 82 10.06 0.92 3.90
C GLN A 82 10.73 2.00 4.76
N PHE A 83 11.47 2.93 4.13
CA PHE A 83 12.10 4.05 4.83
C PHE A 83 11.10 5.16 5.15
N ASN A 84 9.99 5.24 4.44
CA ASN A 84 8.96 6.24 4.68
C ASN A 84 8.47 6.17 6.13
N ARG A 85 8.59 7.29 6.87
CA ARG A 85 8.13 7.48 8.26
C ARG A 85 8.77 6.58 9.34
N ASP A 86 9.68 5.64 9.02
CA ASP A 86 10.34 4.74 10.00
C ASP A 86 11.75 4.34 9.55
N LEU A 87 12.73 5.21 9.79
CA LEU A 87 14.13 4.98 9.40
C LEU A 87 14.70 3.68 10.00
N VAL A 88 14.43 3.41 11.28
CA VAL A 88 14.93 2.20 11.95
C VAL A 88 14.28 0.94 11.35
N GLY A 89 12.98 1.01 11.05
CA GLY A 89 12.26 -0.07 10.38
C GLY A 89 12.76 -0.30 8.95
N GLY A 90 13.05 0.78 8.23
CA GLY A 90 13.62 0.72 6.89
C GLY A 90 15.00 0.08 6.86
N LEU A 91 15.94 0.54 7.70
CA LEU A 91 17.28 -0.06 7.83
C LEU A 91 17.23 -1.54 8.23
N MET A 92 16.43 -1.85 9.23
CA MET A 92 16.21 -3.23 9.67
C MET A 92 15.74 -4.11 8.52
N HIS A 93 14.72 -3.66 7.78
CA HIS A 93 14.18 -4.42 6.65
C HIS A 93 15.18 -4.52 5.50
N ALA A 94 15.90 -3.45 5.16
CA ALA A 94 16.94 -3.47 4.14
C ALA A 94 18.05 -4.48 4.45
N PHE A 95 18.51 -4.57 5.70
CA PHE A 95 19.48 -5.56 6.13
C PHE A 95 18.94 -6.98 6.00
N ILE A 96 17.68 -7.21 6.39
CA ILE A 96 17.04 -8.53 6.26
C ILE A 96 16.88 -8.89 4.79
N MET A 97 16.33 -8.00 3.97
CA MET A 97 16.02 -8.28 2.58
C MET A 97 17.29 -8.49 1.74
N TRP A 98 18.23 -7.55 1.78
CA TRP A 98 19.47 -7.68 1.02
C TRP A 98 20.33 -8.84 1.49
N GLY A 99 20.42 -9.09 2.81
CA GLY A 99 21.09 -10.23 3.35
C GLY A 99 20.46 -11.56 2.91
N PHE A 100 19.13 -11.66 2.98
CA PHE A 100 18.39 -12.83 2.50
C PHE A 100 18.60 -13.08 0.99
N LEU A 101 18.45 -12.03 0.15
CA LEU A 101 18.67 -12.17 -1.29
C LEU A 101 20.10 -12.59 -1.62
N THR A 102 21.09 -12.02 -0.93
CA THR A 102 22.49 -12.42 -1.10
C THR A 102 22.71 -13.88 -0.76
N LEU A 103 22.19 -14.36 0.37
CA LEU A 103 22.30 -15.76 0.77
C LEU A 103 21.54 -16.70 -0.19
N LEU A 104 20.41 -16.28 -0.72
CA LEU A 104 19.67 -17.04 -1.73
C LEU A 104 20.46 -17.13 -3.05
N ILE A 105 21.03 -16.02 -3.53
CA ILE A 105 21.89 -15.99 -4.71
C ILE A 105 23.14 -16.86 -4.49
N ALA A 106 23.74 -16.78 -3.31
CA ALA A 106 24.88 -17.58 -2.95
C ALA A 106 24.60 -19.10 -2.98
N THR A 107 23.43 -19.50 -2.45
CA THR A 107 22.99 -20.90 -2.51
C THR A 107 22.71 -21.33 -3.97
N THR A 108 22.15 -20.43 -4.78
CA THR A 108 21.91 -20.69 -6.21
C THR A 108 23.21 -20.84 -7.00
N ILE A 109 24.23 -20.02 -6.70
CA ILE A 109 25.56 -20.15 -7.31
C ILE A 109 26.15 -21.52 -7.00
N LEU A 110 26.09 -21.97 -5.77
CA LEU A 110 26.55 -23.31 -5.38
C LEU A 110 25.77 -24.42 -6.09
N PHE A 111 24.46 -24.29 -6.17
CA PHE A 111 23.63 -25.24 -6.90
C PHE A 111 23.99 -25.31 -8.39
N VAL A 112 24.21 -24.16 -9.03
CA VAL A 112 24.63 -24.12 -10.44
C VAL A 112 26.03 -24.72 -10.63
N ASP A 113 26.97 -24.43 -9.74
CA ASP A 113 28.31 -25.00 -9.80
C ASP A 113 28.31 -26.51 -9.64
N ILE A 114 27.68 -27.02 -8.57
CA ILE A 114 27.76 -28.44 -8.19
C ILE A 114 26.91 -29.33 -9.10
N ASP A 115 25.69 -28.89 -9.41
CA ASP A 115 24.68 -29.75 -10.04
C ASP A 115 24.61 -29.60 -11.56
N PHE A 116 25.18 -28.53 -12.12
CA PHE A 116 25.21 -28.30 -13.57
C PHE A 116 26.64 -28.19 -14.09
N TYR A 117 27.44 -27.24 -13.62
CA TYR A 117 28.74 -26.95 -14.20
C TYR A 117 29.74 -28.10 -13.99
N GLN A 118 29.88 -28.57 -12.76
CA GLN A 118 30.77 -29.71 -12.47
C GLN A 118 30.31 -31.00 -13.16
N VAL A 119 29.01 -31.23 -13.28
CA VAL A 119 28.47 -32.40 -13.99
C VAL A 119 28.76 -32.33 -15.50
N ALA A 120 28.73 -31.12 -16.09
CA ALA A 120 28.95 -30.93 -17.52
C ALA A 120 30.42 -30.87 -17.91
N THR A 121 31.29 -30.29 -17.07
CA THR A 121 32.69 -30.00 -17.42
C THR A 121 33.72 -30.82 -16.64
N GLY A 122 33.34 -31.38 -15.50
CA GLY A 122 34.25 -32.00 -14.53
C GLY A 122 35.04 -30.98 -13.70
N GLU A 123 34.84 -29.68 -13.87
CA GLU A 123 35.57 -28.60 -13.20
C GLU A 123 34.58 -27.73 -12.38
N SER A 124 35.11 -26.97 -11.39
CA SER A 124 34.34 -25.98 -10.64
C SER A 124 34.72 -24.56 -11.08
N PHE A 125 33.77 -23.69 -11.29
CA PHE A 125 34.03 -22.25 -11.48
C PHE A 125 34.08 -21.49 -10.14
N TRP A 126 33.66 -22.13 -9.06
CA TRP A 126 33.59 -21.54 -7.71
C TRP A 126 34.93 -21.70 -6.99
N VAL A 127 35.98 -21.08 -7.54
CA VAL A 127 37.37 -21.20 -7.13
C VAL A 127 38.10 -19.86 -7.20
N GLY A 128 39.26 -19.75 -6.59
CA GLY A 128 40.18 -18.61 -6.68
C GLY A 128 39.54 -17.30 -6.17
N ASP A 129 39.76 -16.20 -6.89
CA ASP A 129 39.29 -14.86 -6.51
C ASP A 129 37.77 -14.76 -6.49
N PHE A 130 37.08 -15.53 -7.36
CA PHE A 130 35.61 -15.58 -7.33
C PHE A 130 35.11 -16.17 -6.01
N TYR A 131 35.71 -17.27 -5.56
CA TYR A 131 35.38 -17.86 -4.28
C TYR A 131 35.68 -16.92 -3.10
N LEU A 132 36.80 -16.22 -3.10
CA LEU A 132 37.15 -15.27 -2.03
C LEU A 132 36.17 -14.09 -1.98
N SER A 133 35.79 -13.55 -3.14
CA SER A 133 34.78 -12.47 -3.24
C SER A 133 33.40 -12.94 -2.75
N TYR A 134 33.00 -14.13 -3.16
CA TYR A 134 31.77 -14.78 -2.71
C TYR A 134 31.74 -14.91 -1.18
N GLN A 135 32.82 -15.43 -0.56
CA GLN A 135 32.92 -15.57 0.90
C GLN A 135 32.79 -14.21 1.60
N LEU A 136 33.55 -13.21 1.14
CA LEU A 136 33.53 -11.88 1.77
C LEU A 136 32.12 -11.27 1.74
N VAL A 137 31.45 -11.32 0.57
CA VAL A 137 30.12 -10.75 0.40
C VAL A 137 29.07 -11.49 1.22
N THR A 138 29.11 -12.83 1.23
CA THR A 138 28.16 -13.64 2.00
C THR A 138 28.37 -13.49 3.50
N ASP A 139 29.59 -13.38 3.96
CA ASP A 139 29.92 -13.19 5.37
C ASP A 139 29.47 -11.80 5.86
N ALA A 140 29.75 -10.73 5.09
CA ALA A 140 29.36 -9.37 5.42
C ALA A 140 27.83 -9.17 5.41
N LEU A 141 27.15 -9.56 4.32
CA LEU A 141 25.70 -9.38 4.20
C LEU A 141 24.92 -10.39 5.06
N GLY A 142 25.49 -11.58 5.30
CA GLY A 142 24.97 -12.52 6.30
C GLY A 142 25.00 -11.95 7.73
N LEU A 143 26.05 -11.22 8.09
CA LEU A 143 26.10 -10.51 9.37
C LEU A 143 25.02 -9.43 9.46
N LEU A 144 24.86 -8.60 8.42
CA LEU A 144 23.80 -7.60 8.37
C LEU A 144 22.41 -8.24 8.46
N PHE A 145 22.20 -9.38 7.81
CA PHE A 145 20.96 -10.17 7.91
C PHE A 145 20.64 -10.56 9.36
N VAL A 146 21.61 -11.13 10.08
CA VAL A 146 21.43 -11.52 11.49
C VAL A 146 21.21 -10.30 12.38
N VAL A 147 21.93 -9.20 12.15
CA VAL A 147 21.74 -7.94 12.89
C VAL A 147 20.34 -7.38 12.64
N GLY A 148 19.88 -7.33 11.38
CA GLY A 148 18.52 -6.89 11.04
C GLY A 148 17.45 -7.71 11.76
N LEU A 149 17.59 -9.03 11.78
CA LEU A 149 16.67 -9.94 12.47
C LEU A 149 16.74 -9.79 14.00
N ALA A 150 17.91 -9.56 14.57
CA ALA A 150 18.04 -9.26 16.00
C ALA A 150 17.31 -7.96 16.37
N VAL A 151 17.41 -6.91 15.53
CA VAL A 151 16.65 -5.67 15.70
C VAL A 151 15.15 -5.93 15.56
N ALA A 152 14.72 -6.76 14.61
CA ALA A 152 13.31 -7.14 14.45
C ALA A 152 12.75 -7.84 15.69
N LEU A 153 13.50 -8.82 16.22
CA LEU A 153 13.15 -9.53 17.45
C LEU A 153 13.10 -8.59 18.66
N TRP A 154 14.09 -7.70 18.78
CA TRP A 154 14.12 -6.70 19.85
C TRP A 154 12.91 -5.75 19.77
N ARG A 155 12.57 -5.21 18.59
CA ARG A 155 11.41 -4.35 18.39
C ARG A 155 10.10 -5.07 18.74
N ARG A 156 9.98 -6.34 18.38
CA ARG A 156 8.76 -7.12 18.60
C ARG A 156 8.60 -7.57 20.06
N TYR A 157 9.64 -8.15 20.67
CA TYR A 157 9.51 -8.83 21.96
C TYR A 157 10.02 -8.02 23.15
N VAL A 158 11.01 -7.15 22.96
CA VAL A 158 11.58 -6.33 24.05
C VAL A 158 10.91 -4.96 24.10
N ARG A 159 10.97 -4.20 22.99
CA ARG A 159 10.32 -2.88 22.89
C ARG A 159 8.80 -2.98 22.83
N ARG A 160 8.25 -4.06 22.32
CA ARG A 160 6.81 -4.33 22.15
C ARG A 160 6.08 -3.19 21.46
N SER A 161 6.55 -2.80 20.27
CA SER A 161 5.90 -1.73 19.49
C SER A 161 4.43 -2.07 19.22
N ASP A 162 3.50 -1.23 19.71
CA ASP A 162 2.05 -1.48 19.71
C ASP A 162 1.51 -1.85 18.33
N ARG A 163 1.99 -1.16 17.27
CA ARG A 163 1.55 -1.43 15.90
C ARG A 163 1.84 -2.86 15.40
N LEU A 164 2.78 -3.58 16.00
CA LEU A 164 3.14 -4.95 15.63
C LEU A 164 2.26 -6.01 16.32
N TRP A 165 1.35 -5.57 17.18
CA TRP A 165 0.43 -6.43 17.92
C TRP A 165 -1.01 -6.04 17.61
N GLY A 166 -1.93 -7.01 17.57
CA GLY A 166 -3.33 -6.76 17.29
C GLY A 166 -4.12 -8.05 17.18
N LYS A 167 -5.37 -7.93 16.77
CA LYS A 167 -6.35 -9.03 16.61
C LYS A 167 -5.81 -10.20 15.77
N HIS A 168 -5.05 -9.91 14.72
CA HIS A 168 -4.50 -10.90 13.78
C HIS A 168 -3.03 -11.29 14.04
N THR A 169 -2.49 -11.00 15.23
CA THR A 169 -1.17 -11.49 15.61
C THR A 169 -1.23 -13.00 15.84
N ASP A 170 -0.45 -13.75 15.07
CA ASP A 170 -0.52 -15.20 15.03
C ASP A 170 0.88 -15.84 15.05
N TRP A 171 0.94 -17.18 15.11
CA TRP A 171 2.17 -17.97 15.14
C TRP A 171 3.07 -17.74 13.91
N ASP A 172 2.48 -17.44 12.74
CA ASP A 172 3.21 -17.22 11.48
C ASP A 172 4.11 -15.96 11.53
N ASP A 173 3.74 -14.98 12.35
CA ASP A 173 4.58 -13.82 12.64
C ASP A 173 5.88 -14.20 13.37
N ALA A 174 5.76 -15.08 14.37
CA ALA A 174 6.91 -15.58 15.10
C ALA A 174 7.76 -16.53 14.23
N PHE A 175 7.08 -17.42 13.49
CA PHE A 175 7.73 -18.36 12.59
C PHE A 175 8.64 -17.67 11.58
N LEU A 176 8.17 -16.62 10.91
CA LEU A 176 8.98 -15.89 9.93
C LEU A 176 10.28 -15.37 10.55
N VAL A 177 10.21 -14.63 11.65
CA VAL A 177 11.38 -13.94 12.19
C VAL A 177 12.35 -14.92 12.86
N TRP A 178 11.82 -15.89 13.63
CA TRP A 178 12.65 -16.86 14.32
C TRP A 178 13.31 -17.87 13.38
N SER A 179 12.59 -18.36 12.35
CA SER A 179 13.17 -19.31 11.39
C SER A 179 14.31 -18.67 10.60
N LEU A 180 14.14 -17.44 10.13
CA LEU A 180 15.20 -16.71 9.43
C LEU A 180 16.40 -16.40 10.36
N PHE A 181 16.14 -16.00 11.60
CA PHE A 181 17.20 -15.74 12.57
C PHE A 181 18.01 -16.99 12.88
N LEU A 182 17.34 -18.12 13.11
CA LEU A 182 18.00 -19.41 13.36
C LEU A 182 18.73 -19.93 12.11
N LEU A 183 18.20 -19.68 10.90
CA LEU A 183 18.91 -19.99 9.66
C LEU A 183 20.19 -19.16 9.53
N GLY A 184 20.14 -17.85 9.79
CA GLY A 184 21.34 -17.01 9.77
C GLY A 184 22.40 -17.43 10.78
N LEU A 185 22.01 -17.66 12.03
CA LEU A 185 22.90 -18.15 13.06
C LEU A 185 23.44 -19.57 12.77
N GLY A 186 22.56 -20.45 12.26
CA GLY A 186 22.94 -21.82 11.87
C GLY A 186 23.97 -21.84 10.74
N GLY A 187 23.85 -20.93 9.77
CA GLY A 187 24.81 -20.73 8.69
C GLY A 187 26.21 -20.39 9.23
N PHE A 188 26.30 -19.38 10.10
CA PHE A 188 27.58 -19.01 10.74
C PHE A 188 28.12 -20.10 11.68
N LEU A 189 27.24 -20.83 12.38
CA LEU A 189 27.67 -21.97 13.18
C LEU A 189 28.30 -23.05 12.29
N LEU A 190 27.71 -23.40 11.17
CA LEU A 190 28.24 -24.37 10.21
C LEU A 190 29.59 -23.92 9.65
N GLU A 191 29.69 -22.64 9.28
CA GLU A 191 30.93 -22.07 8.79
C GLU A 191 32.03 -22.12 9.86
N GLY A 192 31.74 -21.72 11.10
CA GLY A 192 32.67 -21.77 12.21
C GLY A 192 33.14 -23.21 12.56
N LEU A 193 32.23 -24.19 12.57
CA LEU A 193 32.56 -25.60 12.76
C LEU A 193 33.48 -26.12 11.63
N ARG A 194 33.22 -25.75 10.39
CA ARG A 194 34.02 -26.13 9.22
C ARG A 194 35.42 -25.51 9.30
N ILE A 195 35.54 -24.22 9.60
CA ILE A 195 36.80 -23.51 9.77
C ILE A 195 37.62 -24.15 10.91
N LEU A 196 36.98 -24.50 12.01
CA LEU A 196 37.65 -25.18 13.13
C LEU A 196 38.18 -26.56 12.75
N GLY A 197 37.47 -27.28 11.86
CA GLY A 197 37.87 -28.62 11.41
C GLY A 197 38.87 -28.65 10.25
N GLN A 198 38.74 -27.71 9.31
CA GLN A 198 39.55 -27.68 8.08
C GLN A 198 40.72 -26.68 8.12
N GLY A 199 40.63 -25.66 8.95
CA GLY A 199 41.63 -24.61 9.09
C GLY A 199 41.10 -23.22 8.72
N PRO A 200 41.89 -22.17 9.02
CA PRO A 200 41.44 -20.78 8.85
C PRO A 200 41.25 -20.40 7.40
N GLU A 201 40.23 -19.59 7.15
CA GLU A 201 39.94 -18.94 5.85
C GLU A 201 40.27 -17.44 5.93
N SER A 202 40.83 -16.89 4.84
CA SER A 202 41.42 -15.54 4.86
C SER A 202 40.39 -14.41 4.93
N VAL A 203 39.17 -14.63 4.43
CA VAL A 203 38.15 -13.57 4.23
C VAL A 203 36.85 -13.81 5.02
N SER A 204 36.65 -15.02 5.58
CA SER A 204 35.47 -15.34 6.41
C SER A 204 35.67 -14.84 7.85
N PHE A 205 35.50 -13.55 8.06
CA PHE A 205 35.81 -12.92 9.36
C PHE A 205 34.78 -13.27 10.45
N VAL A 206 33.47 -13.39 10.11
CA VAL A 206 32.44 -13.82 11.07
C VAL A 206 32.59 -15.32 11.36
N GLY A 207 32.71 -16.14 10.31
CA GLY A 207 32.95 -17.58 10.47
C GLY A 207 34.18 -17.87 11.31
N THR A 208 35.29 -17.13 11.11
CA THR A 208 36.52 -17.22 11.92
C THR A 208 36.25 -16.81 13.38
N ALA A 209 35.50 -15.73 13.62
CA ALA A 209 35.16 -15.33 14.99
C ALA A 209 34.33 -16.40 15.70
N VAL A 210 33.37 -17.02 15.00
CA VAL A 210 32.62 -18.16 15.55
C VAL A 210 33.51 -19.36 15.83
N ALA A 211 34.45 -19.72 14.93
CA ALA A 211 35.39 -20.80 15.14
C ALA A 211 36.26 -20.56 16.39
N LEU A 212 36.77 -19.33 16.58
CA LEU A 212 37.55 -18.97 17.78
C LEU A 212 36.69 -19.05 19.06
N ALA A 213 35.43 -18.63 19.01
CA ALA A 213 34.52 -18.77 20.15
C ALA A 213 34.27 -20.25 20.51
N LEU A 214 34.04 -21.10 19.51
CA LEU A 214 33.88 -22.55 19.70
C LEU A 214 35.15 -23.18 20.27
N ALA A 215 36.35 -22.82 19.79
CA ALA A 215 37.61 -23.24 20.33
C ALA A 215 37.81 -22.80 21.79
N GLY A 216 37.42 -21.56 22.13
CA GLY A 216 37.42 -21.03 23.51
C GLY A 216 36.48 -21.78 24.45
N MET A 217 35.43 -22.41 23.93
CA MET A 217 34.52 -23.32 24.67
C MET A 217 35.06 -24.75 24.78
N GLY A 218 36.25 -25.04 24.22
CA GLY A 218 36.91 -26.32 24.31
C GLY A 218 36.63 -27.29 23.15
N LEU A 219 35.99 -26.84 22.07
CA LEU A 219 35.87 -27.67 20.87
C LEU A 219 37.19 -27.66 20.09
N ASP A 220 37.57 -28.81 19.59
CA ASP A 220 38.69 -29.00 18.66
C ASP A 220 38.18 -29.43 17.27
N GLY A 221 39.07 -29.55 16.29
CA GLY A 221 38.70 -29.95 14.93
C GLY A 221 38.04 -31.33 14.86
N ARG A 222 38.37 -32.26 15.76
CA ARG A 222 37.76 -33.59 15.82
C ARG A 222 36.32 -33.51 16.34
N SER A 223 36.11 -32.74 17.38
CA SER A 223 34.79 -32.51 17.96
C SER A 223 33.90 -31.76 16.97
N ALA A 224 34.46 -30.76 16.27
CA ALA A 224 33.75 -30.03 15.20
C ALA A 224 33.29 -30.98 14.08
N ALA A 225 34.18 -31.87 13.60
CA ALA A 225 33.82 -32.84 12.56
C ALA A 225 32.72 -33.81 13.02
N ALA A 226 32.72 -34.21 14.31
CA ALA A 226 31.69 -35.10 14.85
C ALA A 226 30.33 -34.45 14.98
N VAL A 227 30.26 -33.13 15.31
CA VAL A 227 29.00 -32.37 15.48
C VAL A 227 28.47 -31.82 14.15
N TYR A 228 29.34 -31.58 13.18
CA TYR A 228 28.98 -30.95 11.91
C TYR A 228 27.78 -31.59 11.20
N PRO A 229 27.68 -32.92 11.02
CA PRO A 229 26.52 -33.51 10.34
C PRO A 229 25.20 -33.22 11.04
N LEU A 230 25.16 -33.17 12.36
CA LEU A 230 23.95 -32.83 13.10
C LEU A 230 23.54 -31.36 12.88
N ALA A 231 24.51 -30.45 12.99
CA ALA A 231 24.28 -29.02 12.73
C ALA A 231 23.85 -28.79 11.29
N TRP A 232 24.46 -29.46 10.33
CA TRP A 232 24.13 -29.37 8.90
C TRP A 232 22.71 -29.84 8.62
N TRP A 233 22.31 -31.00 9.14
CA TRP A 233 20.95 -31.52 8.98
C TRP A 233 19.91 -30.64 9.68
N SER A 234 20.21 -30.09 10.85
CA SER A 234 19.30 -29.17 11.55
C SER A 234 19.06 -27.90 10.73
N HIS A 235 20.12 -27.33 10.13
CA HIS A 235 20.02 -26.17 9.25
C HIS A 235 19.26 -26.51 7.96
N ALA A 236 19.59 -27.62 7.30
CA ALA A 236 18.93 -28.06 6.07
C ALA A 236 17.42 -28.32 6.27
N LEU A 237 17.04 -29.01 7.34
CA LEU A 237 15.64 -29.30 7.65
C LEU A 237 14.86 -28.02 7.99
N LEU A 238 15.48 -27.08 8.70
CA LEU A 238 14.87 -25.77 8.96
C LEU A 238 14.67 -24.99 7.66
N ALA A 239 15.64 -25.02 6.73
CA ALA A 239 15.52 -24.40 5.42
C ALA A 239 14.40 -25.04 4.59
N PHE A 240 14.31 -26.37 4.57
CA PHE A 240 13.24 -27.10 3.91
C PHE A 240 11.87 -26.75 4.49
N LEU A 241 11.75 -26.71 5.81
CA LEU A 241 10.54 -26.30 6.51
C LEU A 241 10.14 -24.87 6.12
N PHE A 242 11.09 -23.93 6.11
CA PHE A 242 10.85 -22.55 5.73
C PHE A 242 10.35 -22.43 4.29
N ILE A 243 11.02 -23.10 3.34
CA ILE A 243 10.65 -23.08 1.92
C ILE A 243 9.26 -23.72 1.71
N ALA A 244 9.01 -24.88 2.31
CA ALA A 244 7.71 -25.57 2.19
C ALA A 244 6.57 -24.75 2.80
N ALA A 245 6.82 -24.05 3.91
CA ALA A 245 5.84 -23.23 4.60
C ALA A 245 5.59 -21.87 3.91
N THR A 246 6.50 -21.40 3.04
CA THR A 246 6.41 -20.09 2.40
C THR A 246 5.01 -19.80 1.82
N PRO A 247 4.39 -20.64 0.99
CA PRO A 247 3.08 -20.34 0.40
C PRO A 247 1.91 -20.43 1.40
N TYR A 248 2.12 -20.95 2.60
CA TYR A 248 1.06 -21.20 3.59
C TYR A 248 1.09 -20.26 4.78
N ALA A 249 2.15 -19.48 4.94
CA ALA A 249 2.38 -18.61 6.08
C ALA A 249 2.88 -17.23 5.63
N LYS A 250 3.18 -16.37 6.59
CA LYS A 250 3.65 -14.99 6.36
C LYS A 250 4.84 -14.84 5.39
N PRO A 251 5.78 -15.79 5.25
CA PRO A 251 6.84 -15.67 4.25
C PRO A 251 6.36 -15.47 2.80
N PHE A 252 5.10 -15.82 2.49
CA PHE A 252 4.51 -15.59 1.17
C PHE A 252 4.54 -14.11 0.75
N HIS A 253 4.60 -13.18 1.71
CA HIS A 253 4.71 -11.74 1.39
C HIS A 253 5.92 -11.40 0.51
N MET A 254 6.99 -12.20 0.54
CA MET A 254 8.16 -12.00 -0.32
C MET A 254 7.82 -12.10 -1.82
N ILE A 255 6.76 -12.84 -2.15
CA ILE A 255 6.25 -13.02 -3.52
C ILE A 255 5.07 -12.07 -3.76
N SER A 256 4.05 -12.10 -2.87
CA SER A 256 2.83 -11.32 -3.06
C SER A 256 3.05 -9.82 -2.97
N SER A 257 3.96 -9.33 -2.13
CA SER A 257 4.28 -7.89 -2.07
C SER A 257 4.90 -7.38 -3.36
N PHE A 258 5.81 -8.15 -3.98
CA PHE A 258 6.38 -7.76 -5.27
C PHE A 258 5.29 -7.72 -6.37
N ALA A 259 4.45 -8.75 -6.45
CA ALA A 259 3.32 -8.79 -7.37
C ALA A 259 2.36 -7.60 -7.14
N ASN A 260 2.11 -7.27 -5.87
CA ASN A 260 1.27 -6.14 -5.47
C ASN A 260 1.82 -4.80 -5.95
N VAL A 261 3.11 -4.56 -5.76
CA VAL A 261 3.77 -3.32 -6.22
C VAL A 261 3.81 -3.24 -7.75
N VAL A 262 4.01 -4.37 -8.47
CA VAL A 262 3.95 -4.41 -9.95
C VAL A 262 2.58 -3.98 -10.47
N THR A 263 1.52 -4.41 -9.80
CA THR A 263 0.13 -4.22 -10.26
C THR A 263 -0.59 -3.05 -9.57
N ARG A 264 0.15 -2.14 -8.90
CA ARG A 264 -0.44 -0.98 -8.24
C ARG A 264 -1.07 -0.02 -9.24
N ASP A 265 -2.04 0.73 -8.77
CA ASP A 265 -2.54 1.92 -9.43
C ASP A 265 -1.71 3.12 -8.95
N ASP A 266 -1.06 3.82 -9.88
CA ASP A 266 -0.23 4.98 -9.54
C ASP A 266 -1.07 6.17 -9.07
N GLN A 267 -2.39 6.16 -9.34
CA GLN A 267 -3.35 7.19 -8.93
C GLN A 267 -4.14 6.81 -7.65
N ALA A 268 -3.91 5.62 -7.09
CA ALA A 268 -4.66 5.14 -5.91
C ALA A 268 -4.55 6.06 -4.67
N GLY A 269 -3.49 6.88 -4.58
CA GLY A 269 -3.27 7.81 -3.48
C GLY A 269 -3.94 9.17 -3.63
N VAL A 270 -4.56 9.48 -4.78
CA VAL A 270 -5.12 10.81 -5.10
C VAL A 270 -6.62 10.80 -5.37
N ARG A 271 -7.20 9.64 -5.70
CA ARG A 271 -8.64 9.49 -6.00
C ARG A 271 -9.24 8.22 -5.40
N LEU A 272 -10.56 8.20 -5.27
CA LEU A 272 -11.28 6.96 -4.98
C LEU A 272 -11.20 6.01 -6.19
N PRO A 273 -11.49 4.71 -6.01
CA PRO A 273 -11.64 3.77 -7.11
C PRO A 273 -12.66 4.27 -8.12
N GLY A 274 -12.52 3.92 -9.40
CA GLY A 274 -13.44 4.33 -10.44
C GLY A 274 -14.90 3.97 -10.17
N VAL A 275 -15.83 4.72 -10.77
CA VAL A 275 -17.26 4.43 -10.73
C VAL A 275 -17.50 3.27 -11.71
N PRO A 276 -18.08 2.14 -11.28
CA PRO A 276 -18.41 1.06 -12.19
C PRO A 276 -19.57 1.47 -13.11
N SER A 277 -19.49 1.04 -14.37
CA SER A 277 -20.57 1.32 -15.35
C SER A 277 -21.91 0.65 -15.00
N ASP A 278 -21.86 -0.43 -14.22
CA ASP A 278 -23.03 -1.09 -13.63
C ASP A 278 -23.03 -0.82 -12.14
N LEU A 279 -23.84 0.14 -11.69
CA LEU A 279 -23.93 0.55 -10.30
C LEU A 279 -24.53 -0.55 -9.41
N ASP A 280 -25.34 -1.45 -9.97
CA ASP A 280 -25.91 -2.60 -9.25
C ASP A 280 -24.88 -3.71 -8.98
N ALA A 281 -23.74 -3.71 -9.69
CA ALA A 281 -22.68 -4.71 -9.56
C ALA A 281 -21.60 -4.36 -8.53
N THR A 282 -21.88 -3.47 -7.60
CA THR A 282 -20.88 -2.95 -6.65
C THR A 282 -20.80 -3.71 -5.32
N ASN A 283 -21.50 -4.83 -5.21
CA ASN A 283 -21.72 -5.55 -3.96
C ASN A 283 -20.47 -6.23 -3.40
N ALA A 284 -20.57 -6.60 -2.11
CA ALA A 284 -19.61 -7.40 -1.35
C ALA A 284 -20.34 -8.48 -0.55
N GLU A 285 -21.29 -9.18 -1.20
CA GLU A 285 -22.04 -10.27 -0.58
C GLU A 285 -21.18 -11.50 -0.35
N SER A 286 -20.25 -11.73 -1.28
CA SER A 286 -19.32 -12.84 -1.24
C SER A 286 -17.88 -12.41 -1.53
N ILE A 287 -16.93 -13.27 -1.20
CA ILE A 287 -15.50 -12.99 -1.50
C ILE A 287 -15.21 -13.02 -3.01
N ASP A 288 -16.05 -13.65 -3.80
CA ASP A 288 -15.89 -13.78 -5.25
C ASP A 288 -16.33 -12.46 -5.97
N ASP A 289 -16.97 -11.53 -5.27
CA ASP A 289 -17.31 -10.18 -5.77
C ASP A 289 -16.09 -9.24 -5.76
N PHE A 290 -15.09 -9.56 -4.94
CA PHE A 290 -13.86 -8.78 -4.89
C PHE A 290 -13.01 -9.03 -6.14
N SER A 291 -12.36 -7.98 -6.64
CA SER A 291 -11.45 -8.12 -7.78
C SER A 291 -10.23 -8.97 -7.44
N TRP A 292 -9.61 -9.56 -8.46
CA TRP A 292 -8.36 -10.31 -8.29
C TRP A 292 -7.27 -9.48 -7.57
N ARG A 293 -7.27 -8.16 -7.77
CA ARG A 293 -6.33 -7.23 -7.16
C ARG A 293 -6.58 -7.09 -5.65
N GLU A 294 -7.84 -6.97 -5.24
CA GLU A 294 -8.21 -6.94 -3.81
C GLU A 294 -7.85 -8.24 -3.09
N LEU A 295 -8.02 -9.39 -3.77
CA LEU A 295 -7.60 -10.69 -3.21
C LEU A 295 -6.07 -10.78 -3.05
N LEU A 296 -5.30 -10.18 -3.96
CA LEU A 296 -3.84 -10.07 -3.86
C LEU A 296 -3.43 -9.13 -2.71
N ASP A 297 -4.10 -8.00 -2.53
CA ASP A 297 -3.88 -7.05 -1.42
C ASP A 297 -3.98 -7.74 -0.05
N GLN A 298 -4.99 -8.60 0.14
CA GLN A 298 -5.16 -9.37 1.37
C GLN A 298 -3.95 -10.28 1.66
N ASP A 299 -3.34 -10.87 0.62
CA ASP A 299 -2.18 -11.74 0.77
C ASP A 299 -0.86 -10.95 0.86
N ALA A 300 -0.79 -9.75 0.30
CA ALA A 300 0.36 -8.86 0.40
C ALA A 300 0.50 -8.21 1.79
N CYS A 301 -0.59 -8.15 2.57
CA CYS A 301 -0.57 -7.53 3.90
C CYS A 301 0.43 -8.24 4.84
N THR A 302 1.46 -7.49 5.25
CA THR A 302 2.52 -7.99 6.14
C THR A 302 2.21 -7.82 7.63
N LYS A 303 1.02 -7.37 7.98
CA LYS A 303 0.60 -7.07 9.37
C LYS A 303 1.52 -6.05 10.07
N CYS A 304 2.16 -5.16 9.33
CA CYS A 304 3.16 -4.22 9.88
C CYS A 304 2.55 -3.06 10.69
N GLY A 305 1.24 -2.80 10.53
CA GLY A 305 0.48 -1.81 11.29
C GLY A 305 0.82 -0.35 11.01
N ARG A 306 1.48 -0.02 9.90
CA ARG A 306 1.77 1.38 9.54
C ARG A 306 0.48 2.13 9.19
N CYS A 307 -0.42 1.51 8.42
CA CYS A 307 -1.74 2.06 8.13
C CYS A 307 -2.57 2.33 9.40
N SER A 308 -2.51 1.41 10.37
CA SER A 308 -3.17 1.58 11.67
C SER A 308 -2.62 2.77 12.48
N ALA A 309 -1.31 3.04 12.36
CA ALA A 309 -0.64 4.09 13.13
C ALA A 309 -0.92 5.50 12.59
N VAL A 310 -1.33 5.63 11.33
CA VAL A 310 -1.60 6.93 10.67
C VAL A 310 -3.09 7.19 10.48
N CYS A 311 -3.96 6.24 10.80
CA CYS A 311 -5.40 6.38 10.63
C CYS A 311 -5.98 7.39 11.63
N PRO A 312 -6.58 8.51 11.17
CA PRO A 312 -7.17 9.50 12.05
C PRO A 312 -8.40 8.97 12.80
N ALA A 313 -9.22 8.14 12.16
CA ALA A 313 -10.36 7.51 12.80
C ALA A 313 -9.93 6.63 13.99
N LYS A 314 -8.92 5.78 13.79
CA LYS A 314 -8.36 5.00 14.89
C LYS A 314 -7.76 5.87 15.99
N ALA A 315 -7.03 6.92 15.62
CA ALA A 315 -6.42 7.84 16.59
C ALA A 315 -7.45 8.57 17.44
N SER A 316 -8.66 8.82 16.89
CA SER A 316 -9.79 9.43 17.62
C SER A 316 -10.62 8.42 18.45
N GLY A 317 -10.24 7.13 18.43
CA GLY A 317 -10.92 6.09 19.20
C GLY A 317 -12.12 5.44 18.48
N ARG A 318 -12.31 5.72 17.17
CA ARG A 318 -13.32 5.04 16.35
C ARG A 318 -12.90 3.60 16.07
N PRO A 319 -13.84 2.68 15.77
CA PRO A 319 -13.54 1.24 15.62
C PRO A 319 -12.69 0.89 14.40
N LEU A 320 -12.51 1.78 13.45
CA LEU A 320 -11.74 1.50 12.23
C LEU A 320 -10.25 1.28 12.49
N ASP A 321 -9.76 0.10 12.15
CA ASP A 321 -8.34 -0.18 11.93
C ASP A 321 -8.15 -0.66 10.48
N PRO A 322 -7.52 0.13 9.58
CA PRO A 322 -7.38 -0.25 8.17
C PRO A 322 -6.69 -1.58 7.94
N ARG A 323 -5.72 -1.94 8.80
CA ARG A 323 -5.06 -3.25 8.75
C ARG A 323 -6.03 -4.37 9.06
N ASP A 324 -6.85 -4.19 10.10
CA ASP A 324 -7.72 -5.26 10.59
C ASP A 324 -8.85 -5.53 9.59
N VAL A 325 -9.38 -4.51 8.89
CA VAL A 325 -10.35 -4.72 7.79
C VAL A 325 -9.77 -5.62 6.69
N ILE A 326 -8.57 -5.34 6.18
CA ILE A 326 -7.93 -6.18 5.14
C ILE A 326 -7.69 -7.61 5.65
N LEU A 327 -7.31 -7.75 6.92
CA LEU A 327 -7.04 -9.07 7.52
C LEU A 327 -8.32 -9.83 7.90
N ASP A 328 -9.40 -9.13 8.24
CA ASP A 328 -10.72 -9.73 8.43
C ASP A 328 -11.26 -10.31 7.11
N LEU A 329 -11.14 -9.56 6.01
CA LEU A 329 -11.48 -10.05 4.67
C LEU A 329 -10.63 -11.27 4.29
N LYS A 330 -9.33 -11.25 4.58
CA LYS A 330 -8.44 -12.42 4.38
C LYS A 330 -8.88 -13.62 5.21
N ALA A 331 -9.19 -13.43 6.47
CA ALA A 331 -9.64 -14.50 7.37
C ALA A 331 -10.99 -15.07 6.92
N TYR A 332 -11.92 -14.21 6.51
CA TYR A 332 -13.20 -14.62 5.91
C TYR A 332 -12.98 -15.48 4.67
N ARG A 333 -12.17 -15.03 3.71
CA ARG A 333 -11.83 -15.80 2.52
C ARG A 333 -11.29 -17.18 2.87
N GLN A 334 -10.37 -17.26 3.83
CA GLN A 334 -9.78 -18.52 4.26
C GLN A 334 -10.83 -19.46 4.91
N ALA A 335 -11.78 -18.90 5.65
CA ALA A 335 -12.88 -19.67 6.24
C ALA A 335 -13.82 -20.25 5.15
N VAL A 336 -14.19 -19.43 4.16
CA VAL A 336 -14.99 -19.86 3.00
C VAL A 336 -14.30 -20.98 2.23
N GLU A 337 -13.00 -20.82 1.93
CA GLU A 337 -12.20 -21.83 1.23
C GLU A 337 -12.07 -23.15 2.01
N ALA A 338 -12.11 -23.08 3.33
CA ALA A 338 -12.12 -24.26 4.20
C ALA A 338 -13.49 -24.92 4.36
N GLY A 339 -14.56 -24.35 3.75
CA GLY A 339 -15.94 -24.85 3.88
C GLY A 339 -16.58 -24.50 5.23
N GLY A 340 -16.12 -23.44 5.89
CA GLY A 340 -16.70 -22.94 7.13
C GLY A 340 -18.02 -22.20 6.93
N GLU A 341 -18.74 -21.97 8.02
CA GLU A 341 -19.95 -21.14 8.01
C GLU A 341 -19.59 -19.69 7.65
N THR A 342 -20.39 -19.10 6.76
CA THR A 342 -20.23 -17.72 6.32
C THR A 342 -21.21 -16.81 7.05
N LYS A 343 -20.71 -15.66 7.47
CA LYS A 343 -21.51 -14.51 7.91
C LYS A 343 -21.60 -13.49 6.78
N PRO A 344 -22.53 -12.55 6.84
CA PRO A 344 -22.42 -11.36 5.97
C PRO A 344 -21.04 -10.71 6.11
N ILE A 345 -20.48 -10.22 5.03
CA ILE A 345 -19.16 -9.56 5.09
C ILE A 345 -19.28 -8.26 5.89
N ILE A 346 -20.32 -7.47 5.61
CA ILE A 346 -20.64 -6.25 6.36
C ILE A 346 -22.11 -6.33 6.85
N ALA A 347 -22.35 -6.03 8.11
CA ALA A 347 -23.68 -5.86 8.68
C ALA A 347 -23.58 -5.26 10.08
N ASP A 348 -24.64 -4.55 10.52
CA ASP A 348 -24.75 -4.05 11.89
C ASP A 348 -24.84 -5.20 12.89
N GLY A 349 -23.87 -5.28 13.81
CA GLY A 349 -23.84 -6.21 14.94
C GLY A 349 -23.75 -7.71 14.59
N GLY A 350 -23.51 -8.10 13.33
CA GLY A 350 -23.51 -9.51 12.92
C GLY A 350 -22.56 -9.89 11.80
N GLY A 351 -21.98 -8.93 11.12
CA GLY A 351 -21.05 -9.13 10.02
C GLY A 351 -19.65 -9.58 10.46
N VAL A 352 -18.79 -9.80 9.50
CA VAL A 352 -17.34 -9.93 9.68
C VAL A 352 -16.75 -8.57 10.02
N ILE A 353 -17.24 -7.54 9.35
CA ILE A 353 -16.95 -6.13 9.55
C ILE A 353 -18.28 -5.46 9.98
N ASP A 354 -18.23 -4.68 11.03
CA ASP A 354 -19.37 -3.90 11.52
C ASP A 354 -19.53 -2.62 10.70
N THR A 355 -20.78 -2.21 10.44
CA THR A 355 -21.09 -1.00 9.67
C THR A 355 -20.46 0.26 10.26
N GLU A 356 -20.47 0.41 11.61
CA GLU A 356 -19.81 1.53 12.30
C GLU A 356 -18.30 1.62 11.96
N THR A 357 -17.66 0.48 11.71
CA THR A 357 -16.25 0.44 11.30
C THR A 357 -16.05 1.18 9.98
N MET A 358 -16.90 0.92 9.00
CA MET A 358 -16.78 1.54 7.68
C MET A 358 -17.25 3.00 7.67
N GLU A 359 -18.32 3.33 8.37
CA GLU A 359 -18.78 4.72 8.57
C GLU A 359 -17.75 5.61 9.28
N SER A 360 -16.77 5.02 9.94
CA SER A 360 -15.65 5.75 10.56
C SER A 360 -14.58 6.17 9.55
N CYS A 361 -14.63 5.69 8.30
CA CYS A 361 -13.64 5.99 7.28
C CYS A 361 -13.93 7.35 6.64
N MET A 362 -12.97 8.26 6.69
CA MET A 362 -13.04 9.59 6.04
C MET A 362 -12.41 9.56 4.63
N ALA A 363 -12.08 8.40 4.07
CA ALA A 363 -11.41 8.23 2.78
C ALA A 363 -10.16 9.11 2.56
N CYS A 364 -9.45 9.45 3.64
CA CYS A 364 -8.30 10.37 3.62
C CYS A 364 -7.02 9.79 3.01
N MET A 365 -7.02 8.54 2.54
CA MET A 365 -5.91 7.84 1.85
C MET A 365 -4.64 7.64 2.67
N ALA A 366 -4.55 8.11 3.93
CA ALA A 366 -3.37 8.00 4.78
C ALA A 366 -2.86 6.57 4.95
N CYS A 367 -3.77 5.58 4.99
CA CYS A 367 -3.43 4.17 5.09
C CYS A 367 -2.71 3.65 3.84
N MET A 368 -3.06 4.17 2.66
CA MET A 368 -2.45 3.81 1.38
C MET A 368 -1.06 4.41 1.28
N ASP A 369 -0.90 5.72 1.52
CA ASP A 369 0.39 6.41 1.55
C ASP A 369 1.39 5.78 2.54
N ALA A 370 0.91 5.29 3.68
CA ALA A 370 1.76 4.64 4.67
C ALA A 370 2.07 3.16 4.37
N CYS A 371 1.43 2.55 3.35
CA CYS A 371 1.57 1.14 3.09
C CYS A 371 2.84 0.80 2.31
N PRO A 372 3.81 0.06 2.89
CA PRO A 372 5.07 -0.22 2.22
C PRO A 372 4.97 -1.27 1.10
N VAL A 373 3.81 -1.87 0.91
CA VAL A 373 3.54 -2.89 -0.11
C VAL A 373 2.37 -2.50 -1.02
N GLU A 374 2.01 -1.21 -1.03
CA GLU A 374 1.04 -0.61 -1.95
C GLU A 374 -0.33 -1.30 -1.93
N ILE A 375 -0.90 -1.54 -0.73
CA ILE A 375 -2.27 -2.04 -0.58
C ILE A 375 -3.24 -0.89 -0.83
N GLU A 376 -4.19 -1.13 -1.72
CA GLU A 376 -5.24 -0.19 -2.09
C GLU A 376 -6.46 -0.35 -1.16
N HIS A 377 -6.29 0.05 0.11
CA HIS A 377 -7.31 -0.14 1.16
C HIS A 377 -8.67 0.41 0.75
N LEU A 378 -8.72 1.62 0.17
CA LEU A 378 -9.97 2.29 -0.18
C LEU A 378 -10.76 1.54 -1.24
N LYS A 379 -10.12 0.72 -2.08
CA LYS A 379 -10.83 -0.10 -3.05
C LYS A 379 -11.80 -1.06 -2.38
N SER A 380 -11.31 -1.82 -1.41
CA SER A 380 -12.16 -2.72 -0.62
C SER A 380 -13.11 -1.94 0.30
N PHE A 381 -12.69 -0.79 0.82
CA PHE A 381 -13.53 0.03 1.70
C PHE A 381 -14.72 0.63 0.96
N THR A 382 -14.49 1.18 -0.23
CA THR A 382 -15.56 1.71 -1.09
C THR A 382 -16.56 0.61 -1.45
N ARG A 383 -16.09 -0.59 -1.80
CA ARG A 383 -16.97 -1.74 -2.05
C ARG A 383 -17.84 -2.10 -0.83
N LEU A 384 -17.26 -2.11 0.37
CA LEU A 384 -17.98 -2.38 1.60
C LEU A 384 -19.01 -1.29 1.91
N ASN A 385 -18.65 -0.01 1.70
CA ASN A 385 -19.55 1.10 1.87
C ASN A 385 -20.75 1.02 0.90
N ARG A 386 -20.50 0.72 -0.38
CA ARG A 386 -21.55 0.51 -1.37
C ARG A 386 -22.50 -0.60 -0.95
N GLN A 387 -21.98 -1.76 -0.55
CA GLN A 387 -22.79 -2.86 -0.03
C GLN A 387 -23.65 -2.45 1.16
N GLN A 388 -23.11 -1.62 2.06
CA GLN A 388 -23.85 -1.11 3.23
C GLN A 388 -25.03 -0.22 2.79
N VAL A 389 -24.81 0.67 1.83
CA VAL A 389 -25.85 1.56 1.27
C VAL A 389 -26.90 0.75 0.53
N ASP A 390 -26.51 -0.18 -0.33
CA ASP A 390 -27.41 -1.06 -1.10
C ASP A 390 -28.33 -1.90 -0.20
N GLN A 391 -27.84 -2.28 0.99
CA GLN A 391 -28.63 -2.98 2.00
C GLN A 391 -29.56 -2.06 2.82
N GLY A 392 -29.44 -0.76 2.66
CA GLY A 392 -30.16 0.24 3.46
C GLY A 392 -29.67 0.32 4.92
N ASP A 393 -28.49 -0.23 5.21
CA ASP A 393 -27.90 -0.25 6.56
C ASP A 393 -27.08 1.03 6.81
N VAL A 394 -27.74 2.17 6.71
CA VAL A 394 -27.18 3.51 6.85
C VAL A 394 -27.92 4.27 7.94
N ARG A 395 -27.18 4.98 8.79
CA ARG A 395 -27.78 5.76 9.89
C ARG A 395 -28.78 6.81 9.38
N PRO A 396 -29.87 7.08 10.14
CA PRO A 396 -30.90 8.04 9.75
C PRO A 396 -30.34 9.43 9.38
N GLU A 397 -29.35 9.93 10.11
CA GLU A 397 -28.76 11.25 9.88
C GLU A 397 -28.05 11.32 8.51
N ILE A 398 -27.50 10.21 8.03
CA ILE A 398 -26.88 10.12 6.69
C ILE A 398 -27.97 10.01 5.64
N GLN A 399 -29.05 9.26 5.91
CA GLN A 399 -30.21 9.17 5.00
C GLN A 399 -30.86 10.54 4.78
N ASP A 400 -30.94 11.38 5.85
CA ASP A 400 -31.44 12.75 5.75
C ASP A 400 -30.58 13.59 4.78
N VAL A 401 -29.24 13.44 4.84
CA VAL A 401 -28.33 14.10 3.90
C VAL A 401 -28.56 13.64 2.46
N PHE A 402 -28.72 12.33 2.23
CA PHE A 402 -29.04 11.81 0.89
C PHE A 402 -30.34 12.39 0.35
N GLN A 403 -31.36 12.48 1.19
CA GLN A 403 -32.63 13.09 0.79
C GLN A 403 -32.50 14.59 0.48
N ASN A 404 -31.72 15.33 1.27
CA ASN A 404 -31.47 16.74 1.04
C ASN A 404 -30.77 16.96 -0.32
N VAL A 405 -29.70 16.20 -0.58
CA VAL A 405 -28.96 16.28 -1.84
C VAL A 405 -29.87 15.92 -3.03
N MET A 406 -30.60 14.82 -2.94
CA MET A 406 -31.53 14.38 -4.00
C MET A 406 -32.64 15.41 -4.29
N GLN A 407 -33.19 16.05 -3.26
CA GLN A 407 -34.37 16.93 -3.40
C GLN A 407 -34.02 18.40 -3.63
N LYS A 408 -32.84 18.84 -3.17
CA LYS A 408 -32.43 20.24 -3.10
C LYS A 408 -31.08 20.54 -3.75
N GLY A 409 -30.34 19.51 -4.16
CA GLY A 409 -29.00 19.66 -4.71
C GLY A 409 -27.99 20.21 -3.70
N ASN A 410 -28.25 20.08 -2.39
CA ASN A 410 -27.33 20.50 -1.34
C ASN A 410 -27.50 19.69 -0.05
N THR A 411 -26.48 19.64 0.76
CA THR A 411 -26.43 18.85 2.00
C THR A 411 -27.25 19.46 3.14
N PHE A 412 -27.56 20.75 3.08
CA PHE A 412 -28.33 21.48 4.10
C PHE A 412 -29.85 21.27 3.98
N GLY A 413 -30.34 20.94 2.78
CA GLY A 413 -31.78 20.84 2.50
C GLY A 413 -32.46 22.22 2.34
N ASP A 414 -31.68 23.27 2.23
CA ASP A 414 -32.15 24.63 2.02
C ASP A 414 -32.56 24.87 0.53
N PRO A 415 -33.40 25.88 0.23
CA PRO A 415 -33.77 26.17 -1.12
C PRO A 415 -32.54 26.51 -2.00
N PRO A 416 -32.43 25.98 -3.24
CA PRO A 416 -31.38 26.38 -4.17
C PRO A 416 -31.30 27.88 -4.42
N SER A 417 -32.48 28.59 -4.43
CA SER A 417 -32.54 30.04 -4.58
C SER A 417 -31.76 30.83 -3.54
N ASP A 418 -31.53 30.26 -2.38
CA ASP A 418 -30.84 30.94 -1.26
C ASP A 418 -29.31 30.75 -1.33
N ARG A 419 -28.81 29.97 -2.30
CA ARG A 419 -27.39 29.71 -2.50
C ARG A 419 -26.58 30.98 -2.76
N GLY A 420 -27.17 31.96 -3.44
CA GLY A 420 -26.56 33.25 -3.74
C GLY A 420 -26.68 34.32 -2.66
N ASP A 421 -27.48 34.13 -1.59
CA ASP A 421 -27.83 35.17 -0.59
C ASP A 421 -26.61 35.78 0.09
N TRP A 422 -25.51 35.07 0.16
CA TRP A 422 -24.27 35.60 0.73
C TRP A 422 -23.71 36.79 -0.03
N THR A 423 -24.08 36.98 -1.31
CA THR A 423 -23.65 38.11 -2.16
C THR A 423 -24.34 39.42 -1.80
N ASP A 424 -25.55 39.37 -1.23
CA ASP A 424 -26.38 40.55 -0.90
C ASP A 424 -25.69 41.58 0.02
N GLU A 425 -24.74 41.12 0.84
CA GLU A 425 -23.96 41.98 1.73
C GLU A 425 -22.66 42.52 1.13
N LEU A 426 -22.39 42.23 -0.15
CA LEU A 426 -21.27 42.81 -0.89
C LEU A 426 -21.64 44.20 -1.42
N ALA A 427 -20.61 45.04 -1.64
CA ALA A 427 -20.76 46.38 -2.21
C ALA A 427 -20.68 46.37 -3.76
N PHE A 428 -20.50 45.20 -4.34
CA PHE A 428 -20.35 44.95 -5.78
C PHE A 428 -21.14 43.68 -6.14
N GLU A 429 -21.48 43.53 -7.42
CA GLU A 429 -22.14 42.32 -7.93
C GLU A 429 -21.09 41.25 -8.28
N VAL A 430 -21.40 40.01 -7.98
CA VAL A 430 -20.61 38.84 -8.43
C VAL A 430 -21.25 38.39 -9.76
N ALA A 431 -20.43 38.19 -10.79
CA ALA A 431 -20.96 37.81 -12.11
C ALA A 431 -21.71 36.48 -12.06
N ASP A 432 -22.79 36.39 -12.81
CA ASP A 432 -23.51 35.14 -13.08
C ASP A 432 -22.87 34.50 -14.32
N VAL A 433 -22.14 33.40 -14.11
CA VAL A 433 -21.40 32.73 -15.19
C VAL A 433 -22.33 32.14 -16.27
N ARG A 434 -23.61 31.98 -16.00
CA ARG A 434 -24.62 31.53 -16.96
C ARG A 434 -24.97 32.63 -18.00
N GLU A 435 -24.76 33.89 -17.66
CA GLU A 435 -25.09 35.05 -18.47
C GLU A 435 -23.86 35.79 -19.01
N GLU A 436 -22.71 35.70 -18.29
CA GLU A 436 -21.48 36.42 -18.59
C GLU A 436 -20.28 35.50 -18.72
N SER A 437 -19.39 35.78 -19.68
CA SER A 437 -18.08 35.10 -19.81
C SER A 437 -17.14 35.60 -18.72
N VAL A 438 -16.46 34.67 -18.05
CA VAL A 438 -15.52 34.97 -16.97
C VAL A 438 -14.22 34.21 -17.18
N GLU A 439 -13.12 34.68 -16.56
CA GLU A 439 -11.85 33.97 -16.55
C GLU A 439 -11.92 32.77 -15.60
N TYR A 440 -12.55 32.96 -14.43
CA TYR A 440 -12.63 31.94 -13.40
C TYR A 440 -14.10 31.64 -13.02
N LEU A 441 -14.53 30.40 -13.21
CA LEU A 441 -15.73 29.89 -12.59
C LEU A 441 -15.40 29.49 -11.15
N TRP A 442 -16.01 30.18 -10.20
CA TRP A 442 -15.83 29.88 -8.79
C TRP A 442 -16.94 28.96 -8.27
N TYR A 443 -16.58 27.70 -7.98
CA TYR A 443 -17.43 26.77 -7.25
C TYR A 443 -17.38 27.11 -5.75
N VAL A 444 -18.47 27.67 -5.25
CA VAL A 444 -18.59 28.18 -3.87
C VAL A 444 -18.70 27.04 -2.87
N GLY A 445 -19.53 26.05 -3.18
CA GLY A 445 -19.83 24.90 -2.31
C GLY A 445 -20.90 25.20 -1.27
N ASP A 446 -21.43 24.15 -0.65
CA ASP A 446 -22.59 24.22 0.24
C ASP A 446 -22.33 25.04 1.52
N TYR A 447 -21.20 24.79 2.21
CA TYR A 447 -20.93 25.47 3.48
C TYR A 447 -20.80 27.00 3.33
N PRO A 448 -20.04 27.54 2.38
CA PRO A 448 -19.99 28.98 2.18
C PRO A 448 -21.30 29.58 1.64
N SER A 449 -22.17 28.76 1.04
CA SER A 449 -23.47 29.21 0.55
C SER A 449 -24.55 29.28 1.62
N TYR A 450 -24.58 28.34 2.57
CA TYR A 450 -25.71 28.21 3.52
C TYR A 450 -25.33 28.44 4.99
N ASP A 451 -24.11 28.12 5.43
CA ASP A 451 -23.70 28.34 6.83
C ASP A 451 -23.29 29.79 7.10
N ASP A 452 -23.92 30.45 8.06
CA ASP A 452 -23.72 31.88 8.35
C ASP A 452 -22.27 32.26 8.65
N ARG A 453 -21.49 31.37 9.26
CA ARG A 453 -20.09 31.62 9.53
C ARG A 453 -19.26 31.51 8.24
N ASN A 454 -19.53 30.50 7.43
CA ASN A 454 -18.81 30.26 6.20
C ASN A 454 -19.20 31.21 5.06
N LYS A 455 -20.41 31.80 5.06
CA LYS A 455 -20.78 32.93 4.20
C LYS A 455 -19.77 34.09 4.30
N GLN A 456 -19.19 34.31 5.49
CA GLN A 456 -18.15 35.35 5.68
C GLN A 456 -16.84 34.98 4.96
N VAL A 457 -16.53 33.68 4.82
CA VAL A 457 -15.37 33.21 4.05
C VAL A 457 -15.60 33.51 2.57
N ALA A 458 -16.77 33.17 2.01
CA ALA A 458 -17.13 33.50 0.63
C ALA A 458 -17.02 35.01 0.38
N ARG A 459 -17.63 35.85 1.24
CA ARG A 459 -17.53 37.31 1.12
C ARG A 459 -16.11 37.84 1.18
N SER A 460 -15.25 37.22 2.00
CA SER A 460 -13.85 37.61 2.10
C SER A 460 -13.07 37.25 0.83
N LEU A 461 -13.33 36.08 0.27
CA LEU A 461 -12.69 35.63 -0.96
C LEU A 461 -13.19 36.46 -2.16
N ALA A 462 -14.48 36.77 -2.24
CA ALA A 462 -15.03 37.68 -3.26
C ALA A 462 -14.36 39.05 -3.23
N ARG A 463 -14.13 39.63 -2.03
CA ARG A 463 -13.41 40.92 -1.89
C ARG A 463 -11.94 40.83 -2.31
N ILE A 464 -11.31 39.67 -2.14
CA ILE A 464 -9.94 39.44 -2.61
C ILE A 464 -9.91 39.46 -4.14
N PHE A 465 -10.81 38.73 -4.79
CA PHE A 465 -10.91 38.69 -6.25
C PHE A 465 -11.24 40.07 -6.84
N GLU A 466 -12.22 40.76 -6.28
CA GLU A 466 -12.59 42.14 -6.70
C GLU A 466 -11.41 43.10 -6.52
N HIS A 467 -10.69 43.05 -5.38
CA HIS A 467 -9.53 43.90 -5.13
C HIS A 467 -8.39 43.65 -6.13
N ALA A 468 -8.25 42.43 -6.58
CA ALA A 468 -7.22 42.03 -7.54
C ALA A 468 -7.65 42.21 -9.01
N ASP A 469 -8.85 42.72 -9.25
CA ASP A 469 -9.43 42.93 -10.61
C ASP A 469 -9.47 41.61 -11.41
N VAL A 470 -9.84 40.50 -10.74
CA VAL A 470 -9.96 39.15 -11.32
C VAL A 470 -11.41 38.90 -11.76
N SER A 471 -11.60 38.50 -13.02
CA SER A 471 -12.92 38.16 -13.56
C SER A 471 -13.39 36.81 -13.04
N VAL A 472 -14.28 36.83 -12.04
CA VAL A 472 -14.82 35.63 -11.36
C VAL A 472 -16.33 35.66 -11.39
N GLY A 473 -16.95 34.52 -11.71
CA GLY A 473 -18.42 34.33 -11.66
C GLY A 473 -18.81 33.04 -10.96
N ILE A 474 -20.06 32.97 -10.51
CA ILE A 474 -20.64 31.81 -9.81
C ILE A 474 -21.90 31.31 -10.53
N LEU A 475 -22.34 30.10 -10.23
CA LEU A 475 -23.52 29.47 -10.83
C LEU A 475 -24.87 29.84 -10.13
N TYR A 476 -24.81 30.52 -8.99
CA TYR A 476 -25.99 30.81 -8.17
C TYR A 476 -26.82 29.55 -7.89
N GLU A 477 -28.13 29.56 -8.15
CA GLU A 477 -29.06 28.45 -7.89
C GLU A 477 -28.80 27.20 -8.74
N ASP A 478 -28.02 27.28 -9.83
CA ASP A 478 -27.64 26.13 -10.66
C ASP A 478 -26.37 25.42 -10.16
N GLU A 479 -25.71 25.95 -9.14
CA GLU A 479 -24.64 25.21 -8.45
C GLU A 479 -25.28 24.14 -7.57
N VAL A 480 -25.05 22.87 -7.92
CA VAL A 480 -25.41 21.72 -7.08
C VAL A 480 -24.21 21.19 -6.32
N TYR A 481 -24.48 20.35 -5.33
CA TYR A 481 -23.46 19.68 -4.54
C TYR A 481 -22.59 18.76 -5.41
N ASP A 482 -21.27 18.72 -5.14
CA ASP A 482 -20.30 17.97 -5.96
C ASP A 482 -20.34 16.44 -5.80
N GLY A 483 -21.18 15.92 -4.93
CA GLY A 483 -21.31 14.48 -4.66
C GLY A 483 -20.18 13.85 -3.84
N ASN A 484 -19.18 14.61 -3.41
CA ASN A 484 -17.98 14.10 -2.74
C ASN A 484 -18.29 13.23 -1.51
N ASP A 485 -19.05 13.71 -0.54
CA ASP A 485 -19.30 12.98 0.72
C ASP A 485 -20.22 11.77 0.51
N VAL A 486 -21.25 11.90 -0.35
CA VAL A 486 -22.17 10.80 -0.65
C VAL A 486 -21.45 9.65 -1.31
N ARG A 487 -20.51 9.93 -2.22
CA ARG A 487 -19.64 8.93 -2.84
C ARG A 487 -18.77 8.20 -1.80
N ARG A 488 -18.19 8.92 -0.84
CA ARG A 488 -17.32 8.34 0.19
C ARG A 488 -18.07 7.42 1.16
N ILE A 489 -19.34 7.69 1.33
CA ILE A 489 -20.24 6.83 2.12
C ILE A 489 -20.68 5.60 1.33
N GLY A 490 -20.62 5.65 -0.02
CA GLY A 490 -20.93 4.53 -0.91
C GLY A 490 -22.18 4.74 -1.77
N GLU A 491 -22.78 5.93 -1.76
CA GLU A 491 -23.92 6.27 -2.59
C GLU A 491 -23.44 6.76 -3.97
N GLU A 492 -23.18 5.81 -4.87
CA GLU A 492 -22.60 6.09 -6.18
C GLU A 492 -23.61 6.65 -7.17
N PHE A 493 -24.89 6.23 -7.08
CA PHE A 493 -25.93 6.73 -7.99
C PHE A 493 -26.13 8.24 -7.81
N LEU A 494 -26.32 8.67 -6.59
CA LEU A 494 -26.50 10.08 -6.25
C LEU A 494 -25.25 10.91 -6.58
N PHE A 495 -24.04 10.30 -6.41
CA PHE A 495 -22.81 10.96 -6.85
C PHE A 495 -22.80 11.22 -8.35
N VAL A 496 -23.12 10.21 -9.18
CA VAL A 496 -23.10 10.34 -10.64
C VAL A 496 -24.17 11.34 -11.11
N GLU A 497 -25.36 11.31 -10.49
CA GLU A 497 -26.44 12.26 -10.78
C GLU A 497 -26.00 13.71 -10.52
N GLN A 498 -25.46 13.99 -9.34
CA GLN A 498 -25.00 15.34 -8.98
C GLN A 498 -23.80 15.78 -9.83
N ALA A 499 -22.85 14.89 -10.04
CA ALA A 499 -21.67 15.17 -10.87
C ALA A 499 -22.06 15.46 -12.33
N GLY A 500 -22.96 14.67 -12.90
CA GLY A 500 -23.44 14.87 -14.26
C GLY A 500 -24.20 16.18 -14.42
N THR A 501 -25.09 16.51 -13.47
CA THR A 501 -25.83 17.78 -13.44
C THR A 501 -24.89 18.99 -13.38
N LEU A 502 -23.85 18.90 -12.53
CA LEU A 502 -22.89 19.98 -12.37
C LEU A 502 -21.99 20.14 -13.61
N VAL A 503 -21.55 19.03 -14.20
CA VAL A 503 -20.76 19.05 -15.44
C VAL A 503 -21.58 19.60 -16.62
N ASP A 504 -22.87 19.26 -16.71
CA ASP A 504 -23.78 19.84 -17.72
C ASP A 504 -23.87 21.37 -17.57
N SER A 505 -24.00 21.88 -16.33
CA SER A 505 -23.95 23.32 -16.04
C SER A 505 -22.58 23.93 -16.41
N PHE A 506 -21.47 23.29 -16.11
CA PHE A 506 -20.14 23.78 -16.48
C PHE A 506 -19.96 23.89 -17.99
N GLN A 507 -20.48 22.93 -18.76
CA GLN A 507 -20.36 22.94 -20.23
C GLN A 507 -21.23 24.02 -20.92
N GLN A 508 -22.21 24.57 -20.23
CA GLN A 508 -23.06 25.64 -20.73
C GLN A 508 -22.48 27.04 -20.46
N CYS A 509 -21.42 27.15 -19.67
CA CYS A 509 -20.80 28.41 -19.29
C CYS A 509 -19.49 28.65 -20.06
N ASP A 510 -19.07 29.91 -20.15
CA ASP A 510 -17.84 30.34 -20.82
C ASP A 510 -16.83 30.82 -19.78
N TYR A 511 -15.85 30.00 -19.49
CA TYR A 511 -14.79 30.23 -18.50
C TYR A 511 -13.51 29.49 -18.91
N GLU A 512 -12.35 29.84 -18.30
CA GLU A 512 -11.06 29.22 -18.57
C GLU A 512 -10.63 28.23 -17.46
N THR A 513 -10.91 28.57 -16.20
CA THR A 513 -10.42 27.83 -15.02
C THR A 513 -11.51 27.71 -13.96
N ILE A 514 -11.50 26.62 -13.19
CA ILE A 514 -12.39 26.44 -12.02
C ILE A 514 -11.61 26.72 -10.74
N VAL A 515 -12.18 27.52 -9.84
CA VAL A 515 -11.66 27.75 -8.49
C VAL A 515 -12.61 27.16 -7.45
N CYS A 516 -12.13 26.31 -6.57
CA CYS A 516 -12.92 25.66 -5.52
C CYS A 516 -12.62 26.30 -4.16
N THR A 517 -13.66 26.55 -3.36
CA THR A 517 -13.50 27.05 -1.99
C THR A 517 -12.95 25.98 -1.06
N ASP A 518 -13.30 24.73 -1.24
CA ASP A 518 -12.91 23.64 -0.35
C ASP A 518 -12.04 22.58 -1.01
N PRO A 519 -11.22 21.86 -0.23
CA PRO A 519 -10.29 20.86 -0.75
C PRO A 519 -10.97 19.58 -1.27
N HIS A 520 -12.21 19.31 -0.87
CA HIS A 520 -12.92 18.11 -1.31
C HIS A 520 -13.40 18.30 -2.75
N SER A 521 -14.08 19.42 -3.03
CA SER A 521 -14.51 19.77 -4.39
C SER A 521 -13.31 19.88 -5.33
N TYR A 522 -12.21 20.51 -4.88
CA TYR A 522 -10.97 20.58 -5.65
C TYR A 522 -10.45 19.17 -6.05
N ASN A 523 -10.38 18.24 -5.09
CA ASN A 523 -9.93 16.88 -5.37
C ASN A 523 -10.90 16.15 -6.29
N THR A 524 -12.20 16.31 -6.06
CA THR A 524 -13.27 15.64 -6.81
C THR A 524 -13.26 16.08 -8.27
N PHE A 525 -13.20 17.37 -8.56
CA PHE A 525 -13.16 17.89 -9.93
C PHE A 525 -11.86 17.55 -10.65
N LYS A 526 -10.74 17.62 -9.94
CA LYS A 526 -9.42 17.38 -10.53
C LYS A 526 -9.12 15.90 -10.79
N ASN A 527 -9.53 15.02 -9.89
CA ASN A 527 -9.05 13.65 -9.89
C ASN A 527 -10.15 12.58 -10.01
N GLU A 528 -11.41 12.90 -9.68
CA GLU A 528 -12.49 11.91 -9.66
C GLU A 528 -13.47 12.07 -10.83
N TYR A 529 -13.91 13.29 -11.16
CA TYR A 529 -14.78 13.55 -12.31
C TYR A 529 -14.18 13.11 -13.65
N PRO A 530 -12.87 13.30 -13.92
CA PRO A 530 -12.24 12.84 -15.15
C PRO A 530 -12.26 11.31 -15.36
N GLU A 531 -12.54 10.55 -14.32
CA GLU A 531 -12.62 9.07 -14.38
C GLU A 531 -14.06 8.57 -14.61
N VAL A 532 -15.06 9.46 -14.59
CA VAL A 532 -16.48 9.09 -14.78
C VAL A 532 -16.82 9.11 -16.26
N ASP A 533 -17.32 7.98 -16.75
CA ASP A 533 -17.92 7.89 -18.09
C ASP A 533 -19.38 8.36 -18.05
N PHE A 534 -19.60 9.66 -18.18
CA PHE A 534 -20.94 10.23 -18.07
C PHE A 534 -21.88 9.76 -19.18
N GLU A 535 -21.36 9.48 -20.39
CA GLU A 535 -22.17 8.98 -21.51
C GLU A 535 -22.82 7.63 -21.18
N ALA A 536 -22.06 6.74 -20.48
CA ALA A 536 -22.56 5.45 -20.07
C ALA A 536 -23.75 5.55 -19.09
N PHE A 537 -23.83 6.62 -18.30
CA PHE A 537 -24.91 6.86 -17.35
C PHE A 537 -26.05 7.70 -17.93
N ALA A 538 -25.78 8.56 -18.91
CA ALA A 538 -26.80 9.41 -19.54
C ALA A 538 -27.88 8.60 -20.29
N GLU A 539 -27.66 7.32 -20.58
CA GLU A 539 -28.67 6.41 -21.12
C GLU A 539 -29.70 5.94 -20.08
N ASP A 540 -29.43 6.09 -18.78
CA ASP A 540 -30.35 5.74 -17.70
C ASP A 540 -31.49 6.80 -17.63
N PRO A 541 -32.76 6.39 -17.74
CA PRO A 541 -33.89 7.33 -17.66
C PRO A 541 -34.03 8.09 -16.34
N MET A 542 -33.31 7.67 -15.29
CA MET A 542 -33.28 8.32 -13.99
C MET A 542 -32.22 9.42 -13.90
N MET A 543 -31.30 9.49 -14.87
CA MET A 543 -30.26 10.52 -14.92
C MET A 543 -30.76 11.70 -15.79
N GLU A 544 -30.76 12.91 -15.22
CA GLU A 544 -31.32 14.11 -15.84
C GLU A 544 -30.22 15.07 -16.37
N PHE A 545 -29.13 14.54 -16.92
CA PHE A 545 -28.05 15.34 -17.52
C PHE A 545 -27.73 14.90 -18.95
N ALA A 546 -27.07 15.77 -19.73
CA ALA A 546 -26.75 15.56 -21.14
C ALA A 546 -25.25 15.71 -21.41
N VAL A 547 -24.42 15.01 -20.65
CA VAL A 547 -22.96 14.99 -20.79
C VAL A 547 -22.53 13.86 -21.71
N GLU A 548 -21.71 14.16 -22.73
CA GLU A 548 -21.13 13.16 -23.64
C GLU A 548 -19.71 12.77 -23.18
N GLY A 549 -19.45 11.46 -23.03
CA GLY A 549 -18.14 10.91 -22.71
C GLY A 549 -17.64 11.29 -21.32
N TYR A 550 -16.37 11.63 -21.27
CA TYR A 550 -15.65 12.02 -20.02
C TYR A 550 -15.47 13.53 -19.95
N TRP A 551 -15.65 14.10 -18.77
CA TRP A 551 -15.34 15.51 -18.55
C TRP A 551 -13.88 15.72 -18.13
N ASN A 552 -13.20 16.67 -18.76
CA ASN A 552 -11.85 17.13 -18.42
C ASN A 552 -10.77 16.01 -18.30
N ARG A 553 -10.95 14.90 -19.02
CA ARG A 553 -10.01 13.78 -18.97
C ARG A 553 -8.63 14.12 -19.53
N ASP A 554 -8.58 14.99 -20.52
CA ASP A 554 -7.36 15.47 -21.18
C ASP A 554 -6.73 16.67 -20.45
N GLY A 555 -7.38 17.19 -19.41
CA GLY A 555 -6.89 18.30 -18.60
C GLY A 555 -7.04 19.67 -19.27
N ASP A 556 -8.06 19.85 -20.11
CA ASP A 556 -8.32 21.09 -20.84
C ASP A 556 -8.76 22.25 -19.92
N VAL A 557 -9.38 21.93 -18.79
CA VAL A 557 -9.79 22.89 -17.76
C VAL A 557 -8.90 22.75 -16.54
N GLU A 558 -8.23 23.82 -16.15
CA GLU A 558 -7.46 23.85 -14.90
C GLU A 558 -8.40 23.97 -13.69
N VAL A 559 -8.09 23.25 -12.63
CA VAL A 559 -8.84 23.30 -11.36
C VAL A 559 -7.89 23.71 -10.26
N TYR A 560 -8.23 24.82 -9.57
CA TYR A 560 -7.46 25.35 -8.43
C TYR A 560 -8.26 25.29 -7.13
N HIS A 561 -7.55 25.02 -6.04
CA HIS A 561 -8.06 25.40 -4.72
C HIS A 561 -7.85 26.91 -4.53
N TRP A 562 -8.74 27.60 -3.83
CA TRP A 562 -8.68 29.06 -3.67
C TRP A 562 -7.30 29.58 -3.17
N THR A 563 -6.58 28.79 -2.36
CA THR A 563 -5.23 29.16 -1.90
C THR A 563 -4.21 29.20 -3.02
N GLN A 564 -4.31 28.28 -3.99
CA GLN A 564 -3.48 28.28 -5.19
C GLN A 564 -3.88 29.46 -6.10
N ALA A 565 -5.18 29.69 -6.27
CA ALA A 565 -5.67 30.83 -7.04
C ALA A 565 -5.15 32.15 -6.47
N VAL A 566 -5.20 32.35 -5.16
CA VAL A 566 -4.65 33.57 -4.52
C VAL A 566 -3.14 33.67 -4.69
N GLU A 567 -2.39 32.57 -4.58
CA GLU A 567 -0.94 32.58 -4.74
C GLU A 567 -0.51 32.80 -6.20
N GLU A 568 -1.11 32.05 -7.14
CA GLU A 568 -0.67 32.03 -8.54
C GLU A 568 -1.32 33.16 -9.38
N LEU A 569 -2.62 33.41 -9.20
CA LEU A 569 -3.40 34.32 -10.04
C LEU A 569 -3.37 35.75 -9.53
N VAL A 570 -3.53 35.93 -8.24
CA VAL A 570 -3.59 37.26 -7.62
C VAL A 570 -2.20 37.74 -7.20
N GLY A 571 -1.39 36.82 -6.71
CA GLY A 571 -0.05 37.08 -6.14
C GLY A 571 -0.12 37.85 -4.82
N VAL A 572 0.66 37.46 -3.84
CA VAL A 572 0.66 38.07 -2.51
C VAL A 572 1.05 39.56 -2.58
N ASP A 573 1.95 39.94 -3.48
CA ASP A 573 2.38 41.34 -3.68
C ASP A 573 1.27 42.23 -4.27
N ALA A 574 0.40 41.66 -5.13
CA ALA A 574 -0.73 42.36 -5.75
C ALA A 574 -1.81 42.74 -4.74
N LEU A 575 -1.91 42.01 -3.63
CA LEU A 575 -2.86 42.31 -2.55
C LEU A 575 -2.44 43.51 -1.71
N GLY A 576 -1.22 44.04 -1.89
CA GLY A 576 -0.73 45.19 -1.16
C GLY A 576 -0.70 44.99 0.36
N LEU A 577 -0.46 43.75 0.81
CA LEU A 577 -0.37 43.40 2.23
C LEU A 577 0.79 44.17 2.85
N GLY A 578 0.49 45.29 3.47
CA GLY A 578 1.48 46.13 4.12
C GLY A 578 1.76 45.63 5.52
N GLY A 579 2.82 44.96 5.75
CA GLY A 579 3.64 44.74 6.93
C GLY A 579 3.07 44.82 8.37
N ASP A 580 1.77 44.88 8.55
CA ASP A 580 1.13 44.77 9.86
C ASP A 580 1.15 43.30 10.32
N GLU A 581 2.03 43.02 11.29
CA GLU A 581 2.09 41.69 11.90
C GLU A 581 0.83 41.45 12.74
N LEU A 582 0.14 40.34 12.46
CA LEU A 582 -0.95 39.86 13.31
C LEU A 582 -0.36 39.14 14.52
N ASP A 583 -0.63 39.64 15.73
CA ASP A 583 -0.18 39.04 17.00
C ASP A 583 -1.08 37.85 17.38
N TYR A 584 -1.09 36.80 16.51
CA TYR A 584 -1.81 35.55 16.74
C TYR A 584 -0.86 34.36 16.79
N THR A 585 -1.14 33.42 17.70
CA THR A 585 -0.59 32.06 17.61
C THR A 585 -1.54 31.24 16.74
N VAL A 586 -1.06 30.78 15.60
CA VAL A 586 -1.84 30.00 14.65
C VAL A 586 -1.30 28.58 14.54
N THR A 587 -2.18 27.64 14.25
CA THR A 587 -1.85 26.29 13.79
C THR A 587 -2.59 26.01 12.50
N TYR A 588 -1.94 25.32 11.59
CA TYR A 588 -2.55 24.91 10.33
C TYR A 588 -3.00 23.45 10.43
N HIS A 589 -4.24 23.18 10.06
CA HIS A 589 -4.75 21.82 9.86
C HIS A 589 -4.71 21.52 8.36
N ASP A 590 -3.79 20.66 7.97
CA ASP A 590 -3.66 20.23 6.57
C ASP A 590 -4.88 19.42 6.15
N PRO A 591 -5.68 19.90 5.18
CA PRO A 591 -6.87 19.16 4.73
C PRO A 591 -6.48 17.86 4.05
N CYS A 592 -7.16 16.78 4.42
CA CYS A 592 -6.83 15.44 3.94
C CYS A 592 -6.81 15.31 2.41
N HIS A 593 -7.75 15.99 1.73
CA HIS A 593 -7.93 15.89 0.28
C HIS A 593 -7.14 16.94 -0.52
N LEU A 594 -6.54 17.94 0.13
CA LEU A 594 -5.62 18.89 -0.50
C LEU A 594 -4.16 18.43 -0.41
N GLY A 595 -3.78 17.85 0.71
CA GLY A 595 -2.40 17.49 0.99
C GLY A 595 -1.97 16.10 0.47
N ARG A 596 -2.79 15.41 -0.29
CA ARG A 596 -2.51 14.05 -0.77
C ARG A 596 -2.86 13.83 -2.21
#